data_ff30dd1321c0d59fbaa4acf7992acc2d
#
_entry.id   ff30dd1321c0d59fbaa4acf7992acc2d
#
_cell.length_a   1.000
_cell.length_b   1.000
_cell.length_c   1.000
_cell.angle_alpha   90.00
_cell.angle_beta   90.00
_cell.angle_gamma   90.00
#
_symmetry.space_group_name_H-M   'P 1'
#
loop_
_entity.id
_entity.type
_entity.pdbx_description
1 polymer ?
#
loop_
_entity_poly.entity_id
_entity_poly.type
_entity_poly.pdbx_seq_one_letter_code
_entity_poly.pdbx_strand_id
1 'polypeptide(L)'
;MKLLVTDNLVSDLSQLDSFNINLEKISIKDISNQAQSLFDDDKFKFIFDEFITISSFNKLKIDLDDNYIFQIKKSNLSKFTSLGSEVDVLYLDSQKKENYFPWDLTNLIYSSRKTIDLKLLDSFTSSERDFRNFLSYFVKELIRLKMLIEFDPNEVAEILKEKKDYKYNDALKKIKSLDKKKINRAIQYSHKIEKSMNLYGYELENSKRYLISVKKLLEF
;
A
#
# COMPACT_ATOMS: atom_id res chain seq x y z
N MET A 1 25.30 16.13 -10.63
CA MET A 1 23.85 16.28 -10.35
C MET A 1 23.16 14.93 -10.34
N LYS A 2 22.14 14.74 -9.47
CA LYS A 2 21.32 13.53 -9.48
C LYS A 2 19.85 13.87 -9.72
N LEU A 3 19.12 12.98 -10.39
CA LEU A 3 17.68 13.10 -10.61
C LEU A 3 16.95 12.01 -9.85
N LEU A 4 16.04 12.39 -8.98
CA LEU A 4 15.14 11.47 -8.29
C LEU A 4 13.84 11.34 -9.10
N VAL A 5 13.63 10.17 -9.72
CA VAL A 5 12.39 9.86 -10.44
C VAL A 5 11.37 9.33 -9.44
N THR A 6 10.26 10.05 -9.29
CA THR A 6 9.19 9.68 -8.36
C THR A 6 7.82 10.13 -8.88
N ASP A 7 6.75 9.45 -8.50
CA ASP A 7 5.37 9.80 -8.88
C ASP A 7 4.79 10.88 -7.95
N ASN A 8 5.19 10.86 -6.67
CA ASN A 8 4.74 11.81 -5.66
C ASN A 8 5.91 12.66 -5.15
N LEU A 9 5.62 13.90 -4.79
CA LEU A 9 6.62 14.78 -4.22
C LEU A 9 7.10 14.24 -2.86
N VAL A 10 8.40 14.06 -2.75
CA VAL A 10 9.06 13.60 -1.51
C VAL A 10 9.43 14.82 -0.71
N SER A 11 8.89 14.95 0.49
CA SER A 11 9.20 16.04 1.41
C SER A 11 9.94 15.59 2.67
N ASP A 12 10.00 14.28 2.92
CA ASP A 12 10.68 13.71 4.09
C ASP A 12 11.94 12.95 3.66
N LEU A 13 13.09 13.32 4.24
CA LEU A 13 14.40 12.71 3.93
C LEU A 13 14.45 11.23 4.33
N SER A 14 13.68 10.79 5.32
CA SER A 14 13.63 9.38 5.72
C SER A 14 13.23 8.43 4.60
N GLN A 15 12.51 8.93 3.60
CA GLN A 15 12.15 8.16 2.40
C GLN A 15 13.34 7.91 1.47
N LEU A 16 14.44 8.62 1.66
CA LEU A 16 15.66 8.55 0.86
C LEU A 16 16.81 7.81 1.55
N ASP A 17 16.60 7.34 2.78
CA ASP A 17 17.64 6.64 3.58
C ASP A 17 18.21 5.41 2.85
N SER A 18 17.40 4.76 1.99
CA SER A 18 17.84 3.62 1.20
C SER A 18 18.97 3.92 0.19
N PHE A 19 19.17 5.19 -0.15
CA PHE A 19 20.23 5.58 -1.09
C PHE A 19 21.58 5.82 -0.43
N ASN A 20 21.66 5.84 0.91
CA ASN A 20 22.88 6.10 1.69
C ASN A 20 23.63 7.39 1.26
N ILE A 21 22.90 8.43 0.94
CA ILE A 21 23.42 9.73 0.49
C ILE A 21 23.24 10.72 1.63
N ASN A 22 24.30 11.48 1.95
CA ASN A 22 24.17 12.57 2.92
C ASN A 22 23.41 13.73 2.30
N LEU A 23 22.24 14.05 2.85
CA LEU A 23 21.26 14.97 2.25
C LEU A 23 21.01 16.19 3.14
N GLU A 24 20.91 17.36 2.51
CA GLU A 24 20.43 18.58 3.10
C GLU A 24 19.17 19.05 2.32
N LYS A 25 18.10 19.39 3.04
CA LYS A 25 16.88 19.92 2.43
C LYS A 25 17.05 21.38 2.03
N ILE A 26 16.70 21.69 0.79
CA ILE A 26 16.71 23.06 0.29
C ILE A 26 15.47 23.33 -0.55
N SER A 27 14.92 24.57 -0.44
CA SER A 27 13.89 25.04 -1.36
C SER A 27 14.49 25.49 -2.68
N ILE A 28 13.77 25.29 -3.77
CA ILE A 28 14.23 25.76 -5.09
C ILE A 28 14.48 27.28 -5.12
N LYS A 29 13.74 28.04 -4.32
CA LYS A 29 13.89 29.50 -4.21
C LYS A 29 15.21 29.93 -3.59
N ASP A 30 15.80 29.05 -2.77
CA ASP A 30 17.02 29.36 -2.03
C ASP A 30 18.28 29.02 -2.84
N ILE A 31 18.14 28.33 -3.98
CA ILE A 31 19.27 27.94 -4.84
C ILE A 31 20.07 29.19 -5.28
N SER A 32 19.37 30.25 -5.69
CA SER A 32 20.01 31.49 -6.20
C SER A 32 20.69 32.32 -5.11
N ASN A 33 20.38 32.06 -3.84
CA ASN A 33 20.88 32.84 -2.70
C ASN A 33 22.02 32.17 -1.94
N GLN A 34 22.35 30.92 -2.26
CA GLN A 34 23.45 30.22 -1.59
C GLN A 34 24.77 30.55 -2.25
N ALA A 35 25.60 31.32 -1.51
CA ALA A 35 27.03 31.37 -1.77
C ALA A 35 27.59 29.95 -1.61
N GLN A 36 28.38 29.46 -2.58
CA GLN A 36 29.11 28.21 -2.45
C GLN A 36 29.94 28.25 -1.15
N SER A 37 29.56 27.42 -0.19
CA SER A 37 30.37 27.25 1.01
C SER A 37 31.58 26.38 0.65
N LEU A 38 32.75 26.89 0.88
CA LEU A 38 34.04 26.19 0.65
C LEU A 38 34.22 24.91 1.51
N PHE A 39 33.27 24.58 2.37
CA PHE A 39 33.37 23.50 3.36
C PHE A 39 32.25 22.44 3.26
N ASP A 40 31.39 22.48 2.24
CA ASP A 40 30.20 21.61 2.13
C ASP A 40 30.34 20.54 1.02
N ASP A 41 31.56 20.07 0.73
CA ASP A 41 31.83 19.20 -0.44
C ASP A 41 31.19 17.82 -0.42
N ASP A 42 30.70 17.34 0.75
CA ASP A 42 30.19 15.94 0.88
C ASP A 42 28.66 15.81 0.97
N LYS A 43 27.91 16.91 0.94
CA LYS A 43 26.45 16.87 1.07
C LYS A 43 25.74 17.17 -0.23
N PHE A 44 24.73 16.33 -0.55
CA PHE A 44 23.81 16.62 -1.63
C PHE A 44 22.66 17.50 -1.17
N LYS A 45 22.37 18.56 -1.92
CA LYS A 45 21.26 19.49 -1.71
C LYS A 45 20.00 18.95 -2.37
N PHE A 46 19.05 18.47 -1.55
CA PHE A 46 17.82 17.87 -2.03
C PHE A 46 16.70 18.90 -2.14
N ILE A 47 16.20 19.13 -3.36
CA ILE A 47 15.09 20.03 -3.63
C ILE A 47 13.78 19.33 -3.32
N PHE A 48 13.13 19.74 -2.21
CA PHE A 48 11.99 19.01 -1.64
C PHE A 48 10.62 19.59 -1.99
N ASP A 49 10.54 20.84 -2.44
CA ASP A 49 9.30 21.61 -2.53
C ASP A 49 8.59 21.55 -3.87
N GLU A 50 9.29 21.14 -4.96
CA GLU A 50 8.63 20.99 -6.26
C GLU A 50 9.31 19.99 -7.19
N PHE A 51 8.54 19.50 -8.19
CA PHE A 51 9.10 18.77 -9.32
C PHE A 51 9.75 19.72 -10.31
N ILE A 52 11.02 19.47 -10.65
CA ILE A 52 11.69 20.28 -11.65
C ILE A 52 11.25 19.90 -13.07
N THR A 53 11.05 20.91 -13.90
CA THR A 53 10.89 20.77 -15.35
C THR A 53 12.16 21.22 -16.06
N ILE A 54 12.35 20.79 -17.31
CA ILE A 54 13.52 21.23 -18.09
C ILE A 54 13.58 22.75 -18.23
N SER A 55 12.42 23.40 -18.36
CA SER A 55 12.33 24.86 -18.46
C SER A 55 12.70 25.56 -17.16
N SER A 56 12.33 25.00 -16.02
CA SER A 56 12.70 25.52 -14.69
C SER A 56 14.19 25.30 -14.45
N PHE A 57 14.70 24.10 -14.79
CA PHE A 57 16.11 23.77 -14.64
C PHE A 57 17.03 24.72 -15.42
N ASN A 58 16.73 24.97 -16.69
CA ASN A 58 17.51 25.87 -17.53
C ASN A 58 17.56 27.33 -17.00
N LYS A 59 16.59 27.74 -16.19
CA LYS A 59 16.57 29.07 -15.56
C LYS A 59 17.47 29.16 -14.33
N LEU A 60 17.76 28.02 -13.68
CA LEU A 60 18.54 28.00 -12.44
C LEU A 60 20.03 28.22 -12.65
N LYS A 61 20.53 28.08 -13.90
CA LYS A 61 21.97 28.24 -14.25
C LYS A 61 22.89 27.42 -13.35
N ILE A 62 22.50 26.18 -13.08
CA ILE A 62 23.25 25.22 -12.25
C ILE A 62 24.09 24.36 -13.18
N ASP A 63 25.33 24.08 -12.77
CA ASP A 63 26.20 23.16 -13.47
C ASP A 63 25.83 21.71 -13.18
N LEU A 64 26.05 20.81 -14.17
CA LEU A 64 25.72 19.38 -14.01
C LEU A 64 26.58 18.69 -12.93
N ASP A 65 27.74 19.27 -12.61
CA ASP A 65 28.68 18.76 -11.61
C ASP A 65 28.32 19.15 -10.18
N ASP A 66 27.35 20.05 -10.02
CA ASP A 66 26.90 20.49 -8.69
C ASP A 66 26.19 19.35 -7.93
N ASN A 67 26.38 19.32 -6.61
CA ASN A 67 25.82 18.33 -5.69
C ASN A 67 24.34 18.59 -5.41
N TYR A 68 23.48 18.60 -6.43
CA TYR A 68 22.03 18.73 -6.31
C TYR A 68 21.30 17.44 -6.63
N ILE A 69 20.18 17.20 -5.91
CA ILE A 69 19.20 16.17 -6.24
C ILE A 69 17.86 16.84 -6.52
N PHE A 70 17.40 16.72 -7.75
CA PHE A 70 16.11 17.25 -8.19
C PHE A 70 15.08 16.15 -8.34
N GLN A 71 13.86 16.41 -7.91
CA GLN A 71 12.74 15.52 -8.14
C GLN A 71 12.14 15.75 -9.53
N ILE A 72 11.95 14.69 -10.29
CA ILE A 72 11.30 14.72 -11.60
C ILE A 72 10.21 13.66 -11.72
N LYS A 73 9.19 13.96 -12.51
CA LYS A 73 8.21 12.94 -12.92
C LYS A 73 8.80 12.04 -13.99
N LYS A 74 8.44 10.76 -14.00
CA LYS A 74 8.87 9.78 -15.00
C LYS A 74 8.67 10.26 -16.45
N SER A 75 7.57 11.00 -16.72
CA SER A 75 7.27 11.58 -18.03
C SER A 75 8.30 12.62 -18.52
N ASN A 76 9.09 13.21 -17.62
CA ASN A 76 10.09 14.20 -17.95
C ASN A 76 11.51 13.63 -18.05
N LEU A 77 11.72 12.36 -17.70
CA LEU A 77 13.03 11.74 -17.65
C LEU A 77 13.77 11.83 -19.01
N SER A 78 13.08 11.50 -20.10
CA SER A 78 13.68 11.53 -21.44
C SER A 78 14.24 12.91 -21.85
N LYS A 79 13.64 13.99 -21.34
CA LYS A 79 14.08 15.36 -21.59
C LYS A 79 15.36 15.70 -20.84
N PHE A 80 15.53 15.14 -19.63
CA PHE A 80 16.73 15.36 -18.83
C PHE A 80 17.90 14.49 -19.27
N THR A 81 17.65 13.24 -19.68
CA THR A 81 18.71 12.36 -20.21
C THR A 81 19.31 12.87 -21.52
N SER A 82 18.60 13.73 -22.25
CA SER A 82 19.15 14.39 -23.45
C SER A 82 20.15 15.53 -23.12
N LEU A 83 20.27 15.96 -21.84
CA LEU A 83 21.21 17.01 -21.42
C LEU A 83 22.68 16.53 -21.36
N GLY A 84 22.92 15.25 -21.14
CA GLY A 84 24.26 14.65 -21.07
C GLY A 84 24.30 13.30 -20.40
N SER A 85 25.38 12.55 -20.58
CA SER A 85 25.62 11.23 -20.00
C SER A 85 26.01 11.24 -18.52
N GLU A 86 26.20 12.40 -17.91
CA GLU A 86 26.70 12.57 -16.54
C GLU A 86 25.61 12.73 -15.49
N VAL A 87 24.36 12.55 -15.87
CA VAL A 87 23.22 12.69 -14.95
C VAL A 87 22.91 11.33 -14.30
N ASP A 88 23.20 11.18 -13.03
CA ASP A 88 22.81 10.01 -12.25
C ASP A 88 21.29 10.00 -12.01
N VAL A 89 20.65 8.89 -12.31
CA VAL A 89 19.19 8.74 -12.11
C VAL A 89 18.93 7.79 -10.95
N LEU A 90 18.33 8.33 -9.92
CA LEU A 90 17.83 7.59 -8.78
C LEU A 90 16.33 7.30 -8.96
N TYR A 91 15.94 6.08 -8.84
CA TYR A 91 14.53 5.70 -8.87
C TYR A 91 14.06 5.49 -7.43
N LEU A 92 13.27 6.41 -6.92
CA LEU A 92 12.42 6.07 -5.82
C LEU A 92 11.23 5.34 -6.45
N ASP A 93 11.34 4.02 -6.50
CA ASP A 93 10.12 3.26 -6.69
C ASP A 93 9.19 3.77 -5.58
N SER A 94 8.24 4.61 -5.98
CA SER A 94 7.02 4.65 -5.21
C SER A 94 6.68 3.18 -5.15
N GLN A 95 6.93 2.54 -4.00
CA GLN A 95 6.21 1.33 -3.72
C GLN A 95 4.80 1.78 -4.06
N LYS A 96 4.28 1.37 -5.23
CA LYS A 96 2.85 1.41 -5.47
C LYS A 96 2.39 0.77 -4.18
N LYS A 97 1.85 1.56 -3.26
CA LYS A 97 1.04 0.99 -2.20
C LYS A 97 0.04 0.23 -3.02
N GLU A 98 0.30 -1.05 -3.23
CA GLU A 98 -0.65 -1.93 -3.84
C GLU A 98 -1.83 -1.71 -2.95
N ASN A 99 -2.80 -0.92 -3.43
CA ASN A 99 -3.97 -0.59 -2.65
C ASN A 99 -4.77 -1.88 -2.59
N TYR A 100 -4.38 -2.71 -1.64
CA TYR A 100 -5.10 -3.93 -1.34
C TYR A 100 -6.43 -3.57 -0.71
N PHE A 101 -7.46 -4.14 -1.25
CA PHE A 101 -8.81 -3.98 -0.73
C PHE A 101 -9.20 -5.20 0.11
N PRO A 102 -10.10 -5.07 1.07
CA PRO A 102 -10.52 -6.19 1.93
C PRO A 102 -10.97 -7.43 1.15
N TRP A 103 -11.53 -7.27 -0.04
CA TRP A 103 -11.91 -8.40 -0.89
C TRP A 103 -10.71 -9.17 -1.47
N ASP A 104 -9.54 -8.55 -1.64
CA ASP A 104 -8.34 -9.23 -2.14
C ASP A 104 -7.87 -10.28 -1.14
N LEU A 105 -7.79 -9.89 0.15
CA LEU A 105 -7.47 -10.82 1.23
C LEU A 105 -8.58 -11.85 1.45
N THR A 106 -9.84 -11.44 1.36
CA THR A 106 -10.99 -12.34 1.49
C THR A 106 -10.99 -13.40 0.37
N ASN A 107 -10.74 -13.02 -0.87
CA ASN A 107 -10.62 -13.96 -1.99
C ASN A 107 -9.43 -14.92 -1.80
N LEU A 108 -8.32 -14.43 -1.26
CA LEU A 108 -7.18 -15.30 -0.92
C LEU A 108 -7.55 -16.30 0.19
N ILE A 109 -8.31 -15.89 1.20
CA ILE A 109 -8.78 -16.79 2.28
C ILE A 109 -9.62 -17.93 1.71
N TYR A 110 -10.51 -17.67 0.77
CA TYR A 110 -11.34 -18.70 0.13
C TYR A 110 -10.64 -19.48 -0.97
N SER A 111 -9.44 -19.09 -1.37
CA SER A 111 -8.74 -19.78 -2.46
C SER A 111 -8.03 -21.05 -2.00
N SER A 112 -7.87 -22.02 -2.91
CA SER A 112 -7.06 -23.21 -2.69
C SER A 112 -5.54 -22.96 -2.70
N ARG A 113 -5.08 -21.73 -2.88
CA ARG A 113 -3.67 -21.37 -2.84
C ARG A 113 -3.10 -21.63 -1.45
N LYS A 114 -2.06 -22.45 -1.35
CA LYS A 114 -1.41 -22.81 -0.07
C LYS A 114 -0.60 -21.65 0.53
N THR A 115 -0.09 -20.77 -0.31
CA THR A 115 0.74 -19.64 0.13
C THR A 115 -0.10 -18.37 0.29
N ILE A 116 0.10 -17.66 1.41
CA ILE A 116 -0.45 -16.33 1.63
C ILE A 116 0.62 -15.34 1.16
N ASP A 117 0.21 -14.36 0.36
CA ASP A 117 1.07 -13.24 0.03
C ASP A 117 1.32 -12.41 1.31
N LEU A 118 2.59 -12.32 1.71
CA LEU A 118 2.99 -11.62 2.94
C LEU A 118 2.69 -10.12 2.86
N LYS A 119 2.86 -9.50 1.69
CA LYS A 119 2.56 -8.07 1.50
C LYS A 119 1.07 -7.79 1.70
N LEU A 120 0.22 -8.66 1.13
CA LEU A 120 -1.22 -8.57 1.30
C LEU A 120 -1.62 -8.79 2.76
N LEU A 121 -1.01 -9.76 3.44
CA LEU A 121 -1.25 -10.00 4.87
C LEU A 121 -0.84 -8.79 5.70
N ASP A 122 0.37 -8.27 5.49
CA ASP A 122 0.91 -7.14 6.24
C ASP A 122 0.09 -5.86 6.02
N SER A 123 -0.48 -5.65 4.82
CA SER A 123 -1.32 -4.48 4.55
C SER A 123 -2.56 -4.39 5.45
N PHE A 124 -3.07 -5.53 5.94
CA PHE A 124 -4.25 -5.57 6.82
C PHE A 124 -3.91 -5.90 8.27
N THR A 125 -2.66 -6.18 8.59
CA THR A 125 -2.24 -6.48 9.96
C THR A 125 -1.19 -5.50 10.51
N SER A 126 -0.74 -4.51 9.73
CA SER A 126 0.26 -3.53 10.17
C SER A 126 -0.23 -2.60 11.28
N SER A 127 -1.54 -2.37 11.38
CA SER A 127 -2.14 -1.57 12.43
C SER A 127 -3.45 -2.19 12.96
N GLU A 128 -3.79 -1.86 14.22
CA GLU A 128 -5.08 -2.24 14.80
C GLU A 128 -6.26 -1.74 13.97
N ARG A 129 -6.17 -0.51 13.48
CA ARG A 129 -7.22 0.12 12.66
C ARG A 129 -7.47 -0.68 11.37
N ASP A 130 -6.42 -1.05 10.66
CA ASP A 130 -6.55 -1.75 9.38
C ASP A 130 -7.08 -3.16 9.61
N PHE A 131 -6.62 -3.83 10.67
CA PHE A 131 -7.11 -5.15 11.02
C PHE A 131 -8.59 -5.12 11.45
N ARG A 132 -9.03 -4.15 12.26
CA ARG A 132 -10.44 -3.99 12.65
C ARG A 132 -11.34 -3.71 11.44
N ASN A 133 -10.89 -2.87 10.53
CA ASN A 133 -11.61 -2.58 9.29
C ASN A 133 -11.78 -3.84 8.43
N PHE A 134 -10.71 -4.60 8.25
CA PHE A 134 -10.77 -5.89 7.55
C PHE A 134 -11.69 -6.88 8.27
N LEU A 135 -11.54 -7.04 9.58
CA LEU A 135 -12.34 -7.99 10.38
C LEU A 135 -13.84 -7.68 10.28
N SER A 136 -14.21 -6.40 10.38
CA SER A 136 -15.61 -5.96 10.21
C SER A 136 -16.16 -6.29 8.83
N TYR A 137 -15.39 -6.05 7.77
CA TYR A 137 -15.76 -6.42 6.40
C TYR A 137 -15.92 -7.94 6.27
N PHE A 138 -14.94 -8.69 6.77
CA PHE A 138 -14.89 -10.15 6.64
C PHE A 138 -16.04 -10.84 7.40
N VAL A 139 -16.36 -10.40 8.62
CA VAL A 139 -17.49 -10.92 9.39
C VAL A 139 -18.81 -10.66 8.67
N LYS A 140 -19.01 -9.48 8.10
CA LYS A 140 -20.20 -9.17 7.29
C LYS A 140 -20.34 -10.11 6.10
N GLU A 141 -19.23 -10.40 5.41
CA GLU A 141 -19.23 -11.33 4.29
C GLU A 141 -19.52 -12.78 4.75
N LEU A 142 -18.97 -13.23 5.88
CA LEU A 142 -19.28 -14.54 6.45
C LEU A 142 -20.76 -14.67 6.81
N ILE A 143 -21.34 -13.65 7.43
CA ILE A 143 -22.77 -13.63 7.79
C ILE A 143 -23.62 -13.69 6.52
N ARG A 144 -23.26 -12.91 5.48
CA ARG A 144 -23.94 -12.91 4.20
C ARG A 144 -23.89 -14.30 3.55
N LEU A 145 -22.72 -14.95 3.48
CA LEU A 145 -22.59 -16.30 2.95
C LEU A 145 -23.40 -17.32 3.75
N LYS A 146 -23.44 -17.18 5.09
CA LYS A 146 -24.29 -18.01 5.93
C LYS A 146 -25.76 -17.86 5.59
N MET A 147 -26.26 -16.63 5.40
CA MET A 147 -27.64 -16.38 5.01
C MET A 147 -27.97 -17.00 3.64
N LEU A 148 -27.07 -16.89 2.66
CA LEU A 148 -27.22 -17.49 1.35
C LEU A 148 -27.25 -19.04 1.36
N ILE A 149 -26.66 -19.68 2.37
CA ILE A 149 -26.72 -21.13 2.58
C ILE A 149 -28.05 -21.55 3.28
N GLU A 150 -28.54 -20.71 4.18
CA GLU A 150 -29.69 -21.05 5.04
C GLU A 150 -31.05 -20.69 4.41
N PHE A 151 -31.09 -19.70 3.53
CA PHE A 151 -32.32 -19.15 2.98
C PHE A 151 -32.26 -19.09 1.44
N ASP A 152 -33.39 -18.84 0.80
CA ASP A 152 -33.43 -18.63 -0.64
C ASP A 152 -32.55 -17.44 -1.06
N PRO A 153 -31.63 -17.61 -1.99
CA PRO A 153 -30.70 -16.55 -2.37
C PRO A 153 -31.39 -15.28 -2.90
N ASN A 154 -32.59 -15.39 -3.50
CA ASN A 154 -33.32 -14.23 -4.00
C ASN A 154 -33.93 -13.43 -2.85
N GLU A 155 -34.47 -14.10 -1.84
CA GLU A 155 -34.99 -13.47 -0.61
C GLU A 155 -33.87 -12.77 0.14
N VAL A 156 -32.70 -13.42 0.27
CA VAL A 156 -31.52 -12.78 0.88
C VAL A 156 -31.08 -11.54 0.14
N ALA A 157 -31.06 -11.56 -1.19
CA ALA A 157 -30.70 -10.39 -1.98
C ALA A 157 -31.69 -9.22 -1.79
N GLU A 158 -32.99 -9.52 -1.66
CA GLU A 158 -34.04 -8.51 -1.37
C GLU A 158 -33.86 -7.91 0.04
N ILE A 159 -33.69 -8.74 1.06
CA ILE A 159 -33.47 -8.32 2.46
C ILE A 159 -32.23 -7.43 2.57
N LEU A 160 -31.12 -7.83 1.94
CA LEU A 160 -29.86 -7.09 1.95
C LEU A 160 -29.83 -5.91 0.98
N LYS A 161 -30.89 -5.73 0.17
CA LYS A 161 -30.95 -4.75 -0.93
C LYS A 161 -29.75 -4.87 -1.88
N GLU A 162 -29.36 -6.10 -2.15
CA GLU A 162 -28.18 -6.43 -2.94
C GLU A 162 -28.54 -6.49 -4.43
N LYS A 163 -27.70 -5.89 -5.27
CA LYS A 163 -27.82 -6.06 -6.73
C LYS A 163 -27.34 -7.45 -7.12
N LYS A 164 -28.06 -8.12 -8.03
CA LYS A 164 -27.69 -9.41 -8.59
C LYS A 164 -26.58 -9.25 -9.65
N ASP A 165 -25.47 -8.67 -9.25
CA ASP A 165 -24.30 -8.39 -10.06
C ASP A 165 -23.23 -9.52 -9.97
N TYR A 166 -22.01 -9.20 -10.42
CA TYR A 166 -20.87 -10.11 -10.34
C TYR A 166 -20.60 -10.60 -8.90
N LYS A 167 -20.72 -9.73 -7.89
CA LYS A 167 -20.42 -10.06 -6.47
C LYS A 167 -21.45 -11.06 -5.94
N TYR A 168 -22.71 -10.90 -6.28
CA TYR A 168 -23.77 -11.84 -5.94
C TYR A 168 -23.50 -13.22 -6.55
N ASN A 169 -23.19 -13.26 -7.85
CA ASN A 169 -22.90 -14.52 -8.55
C ASN A 169 -21.64 -15.21 -8.02
N ASP A 170 -20.62 -14.45 -7.62
CA ASP A 170 -19.42 -14.99 -6.99
C ASP A 170 -19.71 -15.59 -5.60
N ALA A 171 -20.57 -14.95 -4.81
CA ALA A 171 -21.04 -15.49 -3.54
C ALA A 171 -21.80 -16.82 -3.73
N LEU A 172 -22.67 -16.91 -4.74
CA LEU A 172 -23.38 -18.16 -5.09
C LEU A 172 -22.44 -19.30 -5.49
N LYS A 173 -21.31 -18.97 -6.13
CA LYS A 173 -20.27 -19.97 -6.42
C LYS A 173 -19.56 -20.42 -5.14
N LYS A 174 -19.21 -19.50 -4.26
CA LYS A 174 -18.55 -19.79 -2.98
C LYS A 174 -19.37 -20.69 -2.07
N ILE A 175 -20.67 -20.48 -1.94
CA ILE A 175 -21.54 -21.27 -1.06
C ILE A 175 -21.67 -22.74 -1.50
N LYS A 176 -21.42 -23.06 -2.79
CA LYS A 176 -21.46 -24.46 -3.26
C LYS A 176 -20.36 -25.33 -2.66
N SER A 177 -19.25 -24.72 -2.23
CA SER A 177 -18.07 -25.40 -1.69
C SER A 177 -17.87 -25.15 -0.18
N LEU A 178 -18.61 -24.19 0.41
CA LEU A 178 -18.50 -23.85 1.82
C LEU A 178 -19.49 -24.67 2.67
N ASP A 179 -18.96 -25.24 3.75
CA ASP A 179 -19.79 -25.89 4.78
C ASP A 179 -20.28 -24.83 5.82
N LYS A 180 -21.57 -24.84 6.10
CA LYS A 180 -22.20 -24.02 7.16
C LYS A 180 -21.45 -24.11 8.50
N LYS A 181 -20.98 -25.31 8.88
CA LYS A 181 -20.22 -25.51 10.12
C LYS A 181 -18.89 -24.76 10.09
N LYS A 182 -18.19 -24.77 8.94
CA LYS A 182 -16.94 -24.01 8.77
C LYS A 182 -17.19 -22.49 8.90
N ILE A 183 -18.24 -21.97 8.26
CA ILE A 183 -18.60 -20.55 8.35
C ILE A 183 -18.94 -20.15 9.79
N ASN A 184 -19.76 -20.94 10.50
CA ASN A 184 -20.09 -20.65 11.88
C ASN A 184 -18.85 -20.64 12.79
N ARG A 185 -17.90 -21.56 12.58
CA ARG A 185 -16.63 -21.57 13.30
C ARG A 185 -15.77 -20.33 12.97
N ALA A 186 -15.74 -19.92 11.71
CA ALA A 186 -15.01 -18.70 11.31
C ALA A 186 -15.60 -17.46 11.98
N ILE A 187 -16.93 -17.32 12.02
CA ILE A 187 -17.62 -16.23 12.72
C ILE A 187 -17.28 -16.24 14.22
N GLN A 188 -17.39 -17.39 14.88
CA GLN A 188 -17.04 -17.50 16.30
C GLN A 188 -15.57 -17.16 16.57
N TYR A 189 -14.67 -17.53 15.66
CA TYR A 189 -13.26 -17.25 15.80
C TYR A 189 -12.97 -15.75 15.60
N SER A 190 -13.69 -15.10 14.67
CA SER A 190 -13.63 -13.65 14.48
C SER A 190 -14.08 -12.89 15.74
N HIS A 191 -15.16 -13.30 16.37
CA HIS A 191 -15.61 -12.70 17.65
C HIS A 191 -14.62 -12.93 18.79
N LYS A 192 -13.95 -14.09 18.82
CA LYS A 192 -12.93 -14.36 19.85
C LYS A 192 -11.73 -13.43 19.71
N ILE A 193 -11.23 -13.21 18.49
CA ILE A 193 -10.10 -12.30 18.28
C ILE A 193 -10.48 -10.85 18.58
N GLU A 194 -11.68 -10.42 18.19
CA GLU A 194 -12.20 -9.10 18.51
C GLU A 194 -12.30 -8.88 20.03
N LYS A 195 -12.86 -9.85 20.75
CA LYS A 195 -12.92 -9.82 22.22
C LYS A 195 -11.52 -9.78 22.85
N SER A 196 -10.58 -10.57 22.33
CA SER A 196 -9.20 -10.56 22.79
C SER A 196 -8.54 -9.20 22.61
N MET A 197 -8.71 -8.55 21.46
CA MET A 197 -8.19 -7.21 21.21
C MET A 197 -8.80 -6.17 22.15
N ASN A 198 -10.08 -6.29 22.47
CA ASN A 198 -10.74 -5.36 23.39
C ASN A 198 -10.27 -5.51 24.84
N LEU A 199 -9.86 -6.72 25.25
CA LEU A 199 -9.43 -7.01 26.61
C LEU A 199 -7.93 -6.82 26.84
N TYR A 200 -7.11 -7.18 25.85
CA TYR A 200 -5.65 -7.29 26.00
C TYR A 200 -4.88 -6.37 25.05
N GLY A 201 -5.59 -5.64 24.18
CA GLY A 201 -4.97 -4.83 23.14
C GLY A 201 -4.68 -5.59 21.86
N TYR A 202 -4.21 -4.83 20.88
CA TYR A 202 -3.85 -5.36 19.56
C TYR A 202 -2.46 -5.98 19.57
N GLU A 203 -2.36 -7.21 19.04
CA GLU A 203 -1.09 -7.90 18.80
C GLU A 203 -0.98 -8.34 17.34
N LEU A 204 0.07 -7.88 16.65
CA LEU A 204 0.33 -8.19 15.25
C LEU A 204 0.38 -9.71 14.99
N GLU A 205 1.09 -10.43 15.84
CA GLU A 205 1.26 -11.87 15.68
C GLU A 205 -0.05 -12.64 15.82
N ASN A 206 -0.90 -12.27 16.78
CA ASN A 206 -2.22 -12.87 16.96
C ASN A 206 -3.13 -12.61 15.75
N SER A 207 -3.04 -11.43 15.16
CA SER A 207 -3.80 -11.07 13.95
C SER A 207 -3.37 -11.90 12.75
N LYS A 208 -2.08 -12.09 12.55
CA LYS A 208 -1.55 -12.96 11.48
C LYS A 208 -1.94 -14.42 11.68
N ARG A 209 -1.80 -14.93 12.89
CA ARG A 209 -2.22 -16.31 13.24
C ARG A 209 -3.72 -16.52 13.01
N TYR A 210 -4.54 -15.54 13.36
CA TYR A 210 -5.97 -15.60 13.08
C TYR A 210 -6.25 -15.77 11.59
N LEU A 211 -5.67 -14.91 10.73
CA LEU A 211 -5.90 -14.96 9.28
C LEU A 211 -5.45 -16.29 8.67
N ILE A 212 -4.30 -16.81 9.09
CA ILE A 212 -3.80 -18.12 8.65
C ILE A 212 -4.76 -19.25 9.09
N SER A 213 -5.26 -19.19 10.33
CA SER A 213 -6.17 -20.21 10.87
C SER A 213 -7.52 -20.20 10.19
N VAL A 214 -8.06 -19.00 9.92
CA VAL A 214 -9.33 -18.86 9.19
C VAL A 214 -9.19 -19.33 7.74
N LYS A 215 -8.07 -19.02 7.09
CA LYS A 215 -7.79 -19.56 5.75
C LYS A 215 -7.82 -21.09 5.76
N LYS A 216 -7.08 -21.74 6.66
CA LYS A 216 -7.07 -23.21 6.78
C LYS A 216 -8.46 -23.79 7.06
N LEU A 217 -9.30 -23.05 7.80
CA LEU A 217 -10.67 -23.49 8.10
C LEU A 217 -11.60 -23.39 6.91
N LEU A 218 -11.45 -22.37 6.06
CA LEU A 218 -12.33 -22.06 4.94
C LEU A 218 -11.77 -22.51 3.57
N GLU A 219 -10.56 -23.05 3.56
CA GLU A 219 -9.91 -23.59 2.36
C GLU A 219 -10.76 -24.68 1.71
N PHE A 220 -10.85 -24.62 0.36
CA PHE A 220 -11.56 -25.61 -0.47
C PHE A 220 -10.65 -26.81 -0.80
#